data_52fdbe9e17eeb3b2b464ad975e51bb87
#
_entry.id   52fdbe9e17eeb3b2b464ad975e51bb87
#
_cell.length_a   1.000
_cell.length_b   1.000
_cell.length_c   1.000
_cell.angle_alpha   90.00
_cell.angle_beta   90.00
_cell.angle_gamma   90.00
#
_symmetry.space_group_name_H-M   'P 1'
#
loop_
_entity.id
_entity.type
_entity.pdbx_description
1 polymer ?
#
loop_
_entity_poly.entity_id
_entity_poly.type
_entity_poly.pdbx_seq_one_letter_code
_entity_poly.pdbx_strand_id
1 'polypeptide(L)'
;MTNSNGRRPSLRQRATRVRALRCKRLIAVVENPADIRDIGSFIRNVNALGVDKAYIVSKSGILANDWQAMRERPSLLKVSASAIKWTFVKVVRTTSACFEHLERHGFASIVTRPSIWPSIPRRTRPRAHTPQL
;
A
#
# COMPACT_ATOMS: atom_id res chain seq x y z
N MET A 1 -14.04 -22.62 -4.88
CA MET A 1 -15.31 -22.14 -5.44
C MET A 1 -15.28 -22.30 -6.95
N THR A 2 -16.20 -23.05 -7.48
CA THR A 2 -16.40 -23.23 -8.91
C THR A 2 -17.52 -22.32 -9.39
N ASN A 3 -17.44 -21.83 -10.63
CA ASN A 3 -18.57 -21.18 -11.28
C ASN A 3 -19.70 -22.20 -11.51
N SER A 4 -20.92 -21.73 -11.77
CA SER A 4 -22.10 -22.56 -12.06
C SER A 4 -21.88 -23.67 -13.13
N ASN A 5 -20.78 -23.62 -13.89
CA ASN A 5 -20.36 -24.61 -14.86
C ASN A 5 -19.22 -25.53 -14.41
N GLY A 6 -18.87 -25.59 -13.11
CA GLY A 6 -17.81 -26.50 -12.61
C GLY A 6 -16.38 -26.17 -13.06
N ARG A 7 -16.16 -25.12 -13.84
CA ARG A 7 -14.82 -24.69 -14.29
C ARG A 7 -14.16 -23.78 -13.26
N ARG A 8 -12.86 -23.99 -13.00
CA ARG A 8 -12.06 -23.08 -12.17
C ARG A 8 -12.06 -21.68 -12.79
N PRO A 9 -12.25 -20.61 -11.99
CA PRO A 9 -12.23 -19.25 -12.50
C PRO A 9 -10.87 -18.93 -13.12
N SER A 10 -10.87 -18.19 -14.23
CA SER A 10 -9.64 -17.72 -14.87
C SER A 10 -8.85 -16.79 -13.93
N LEU A 11 -7.55 -16.64 -14.18
CA LEU A 11 -6.69 -15.69 -13.43
C LEU A 11 -7.29 -14.29 -13.43
N ARG A 12 -7.84 -13.84 -14.55
CA ARG A 12 -8.48 -12.53 -14.68
C ARG A 12 -9.72 -12.40 -13.80
N GLN A 13 -10.57 -13.41 -13.76
CA GLN A 13 -11.76 -13.43 -12.89
C GLN A 13 -11.37 -13.43 -11.41
N ARG A 14 -10.32 -14.17 -11.04
CA ARG A 14 -9.79 -14.18 -9.67
C ARG A 14 -9.22 -12.81 -9.29
N ALA A 15 -8.45 -12.18 -10.16
CA ALA A 15 -7.89 -10.86 -9.94
C ALA A 15 -8.99 -9.80 -9.75
N THR A 16 -10.01 -9.80 -10.60
CA THR A 16 -11.16 -8.89 -10.49
C THR A 16 -11.91 -9.08 -9.17
N ARG A 17 -12.13 -10.32 -8.76
CA ARG A 17 -12.79 -10.64 -7.49
C ARG A 17 -11.99 -10.17 -6.28
N VAL A 18 -10.70 -10.47 -6.25
CA VAL A 18 -9.80 -10.04 -5.17
C VAL A 18 -9.77 -8.51 -5.08
N ARG A 19 -9.71 -7.83 -6.23
CA ARG A 19 -9.71 -6.37 -6.30
C ARG A 19 -11.00 -5.75 -5.76
N ALA A 20 -12.13 -6.37 -6.01
CA ALA A 20 -13.43 -5.91 -5.50
C ALA A 20 -13.54 -6.01 -3.97
N LEU A 21 -12.82 -6.96 -3.35
CA LEU A 21 -12.82 -7.20 -1.90
C LEU A 21 -11.81 -6.33 -1.14
N ARG A 22 -10.95 -5.57 -1.83
CA ARG A 22 -9.94 -4.72 -1.19
C ARG A 22 -10.54 -3.48 -0.55
N CYS A 23 -9.96 -3.07 0.56
CA CYS A 23 -10.32 -1.83 1.25
C CYS A 23 -9.78 -0.61 0.49
N LYS A 24 -10.66 0.12 -0.17
CA LYS A 24 -10.32 1.34 -0.92
C LYS A 24 -10.18 2.59 -0.04
N ARG A 25 -10.58 2.49 1.22
CA ARG A 25 -10.51 3.59 2.19
C ARG A 25 -9.18 3.65 2.92
N LEU A 26 -8.29 2.72 2.68
CA LEU A 26 -6.99 2.62 3.31
C LEU A 26 -5.90 2.59 2.24
N ILE A 27 -4.88 3.40 2.43
CA ILE A 27 -3.64 3.40 1.65
C ILE A 27 -2.51 3.14 2.63
N ALA A 28 -1.70 2.14 2.36
CA ALA A 28 -0.49 1.88 3.13
C ALA A 28 0.68 2.67 2.53
N VAL A 29 1.47 3.31 3.37
CA VAL A 29 2.65 4.07 2.94
C VAL A 29 3.87 3.57 3.68
N VAL A 30 4.95 3.32 2.95
CA VAL A 30 6.28 3.06 3.52
C VAL A 30 7.25 4.15 3.06
N GLU A 31 8.01 4.68 4.00
CA GLU A 31 8.97 5.75 3.76
C GLU A 31 10.39 5.20 3.78
N ASN A 32 11.13 5.46 2.70
CA ASN A 32 12.55 5.10 2.55
C ASN A 32 12.89 3.66 2.96
N PRO A 33 12.27 2.64 2.36
CA PRO A 33 12.63 1.26 2.65
C PRO A 33 14.10 1.02 2.33
N ALA A 34 14.82 0.31 3.20
CA ALA A 34 16.25 0.14 3.11
C ALA A 34 16.65 -0.80 1.96
N ASP A 35 15.89 -1.86 1.74
CA ASP A 35 16.20 -2.87 0.73
C ASP A 35 14.94 -3.52 0.12
N ILE A 36 15.18 -4.44 -0.82
CA ILE A 36 14.13 -5.21 -1.50
C ILE A 36 13.31 -6.06 -0.52
N ARG A 37 13.90 -6.51 0.59
CA ARG A 37 13.20 -7.33 1.59
C ARG A 37 12.17 -6.51 2.34
N ASP A 38 12.49 -5.27 2.66
CA ASP A 38 11.55 -4.34 3.29
C ASP A 38 10.36 -4.08 2.38
N ILE A 39 10.62 -3.82 1.11
CA ILE A 39 9.58 -3.60 0.10
C ILE A 39 8.71 -4.85 -0.06
N GLY A 40 9.32 -6.01 -0.19
CA GLY A 40 8.60 -7.26 -0.37
C GLY A 40 7.74 -7.62 0.84
N SER A 41 8.26 -7.46 2.05
CA SER A 41 7.52 -7.67 3.30
C SER A 41 6.36 -6.69 3.45
N PHE A 42 6.57 -5.44 3.12
CA PHE A 42 5.53 -4.41 3.12
C PHE A 42 4.39 -4.77 2.15
N ILE A 43 4.71 -5.09 0.91
CA ILE A 43 3.72 -5.46 -0.12
C ILE A 43 2.96 -6.73 0.26
N ARG A 44 3.67 -7.72 0.81
CA ARG A 44 3.04 -8.96 1.30
C ARG A 44 2.02 -8.69 2.39
N ASN A 45 2.34 -7.85 3.36
CA ASN A 45 1.42 -7.48 4.44
C ASN A 45 0.24 -6.65 3.93
N VAL A 46 0.47 -5.69 3.05
CA VAL A 46 -0.59 -4.90 2.40
C VAL A 46 -1.59 -5.81 1.68
N ASN A 47 -1.07 -6.78 0.94
CA ASN A 47 -1.91 -7.75 0.24
C ASN A 47 -2.68 -8.66 1.20
N ALA A 48 -2.03 -9.16 2.25
CA ALA A 48 -2.65 -10.04 3.25
C ALA A 48 -3.77 -9.33 4.03
N LEU A 49 -3.61 -8.05 4.33
CA LEU A 49 -4.60 -7.22 5.02
C LEU A 49 -5.72 -6.70 4.11
N GLY A 50 -5.65 -6.96 2.82
CA GLY A 50 -6.67 -6.54 1.86
C GLY A 50 -6.68 -5.04 1.59
N VAL A 51 -5.55 -4.35 1.75
CA VAL A 51 -5.41 -2.92 1.41
C VAL A 51 -5.32 -2.76 -0.10
N ASP A 52 -6.03 -1.78 -0.66
CA ASP A 52 -6.12 -1.61 -2.12
C ASP A 52 -4.84 -1.05 -2.73
N LYS A 53 -4.21 -0.08 -2.07
CA LYS A 53 -3.05 0.65 -2.61
C LYS A 53 -1.91 0.72 -1.62
N ALA A 54 -0.69 0.56 -2.15
CA ALA A 54 0.56 0.76 -1.44
C ALA A 54 1.35 1.91 -2.08
N TYR A 55 1.80 2.84 -1.26
CA TYR A 55 2.68 3.92 -1.72
C TYR A 55 4.06 3.73 -1.10
N ILE A 56 5.08 3.86 -1.93
CA ILE A 56 6.48 3.80 -1.50
C ILE A 56 7.09 5.17 -1.72
N VAL A 57 7.52 5.81 -0.64
CA VAL A 57 8.28 7.05 -0.72
C VAL A 57 9.76 6.72 -0.75
N SER A 58 10.43 7.06 -1.84
CA SER A 58 11.86 6.81 -1.97
C SER A 58 12.57 7.96 -2.65
N LYS A 59 13.55 8.53 -1.92
CA LYS A 59 14.42 9.60 -2.40
C LYS A 59 15.55 9.08 -3.28
N SER A 60 16.02 7.89 -3.03
CA SER A 60 17.20 7.31 -3.68
C SER A 60 16.87 6.27 -4.73
N GLY A 61 17.69 6.28 -5.77
CA GLY A 61 17.57 5.67 -7.06
C GLY A 61 17.28 4.18 -7.23
N ILE A 62 17.15 3.35 -6.19
CA ILE A 62 16.85 1.92 -6.37
C ILE A 62 15.45 1.73 -6.96
N LEU A 63 14.51 2.63 -6.63
CA LEU A 63 13.13 2.59 -7.10
C LEU A 63 12.80 3.72 -8.08
N ALA A 64 13.69 4.70 -8.23
CA ALA A 64 13.37 5.95 -8.91
C ALA A 64 13.28 5.81 -10.44
N ASN A 65 13.99 4.88 -11.04
CA ASN A 65 14.19 4.88 -12.48
C ASN A 65 13.39 3.83 -13.24
N ASP A 66 13.03 2.71 -12.64
CA ASP A 66 12.23 1.69 -13.32
C ASP A 66 11.49 0.77 -12.34
N TRP A 67 10.40 1.27 -11.79
CA TRP A 67 9.52 0.48 -10.95
C TRP A 67 8.96 -0.75 -11.69
N GLN A 68 8.72 -0.63 -12.99
CA GLN A 68 8.18 -1.73 -13.76
C GLN A 68 9.18 -2.89 -13.85
N ALA A 69 10.45 -2.60 -14.11
CA ALA A 69 11.51 -3.62 -14.09
C ALA A 69 11.72 -4.22 -12.69
N MET A 70 11.55 -3.41 -11.63
CA MET A 70 11.61 -3.91 -10.25
C MET A 70 10.53 -4.93 -9.93
N ARG A 71 9.31 -4.72 -10.42
CA ARG A 71 8.18 -5.65 -10.19
C ARG A 71 8.44 -7.05 -10.74
N GLU A 72 9.24 -7.15 -11.78
CA GLU A 72 9.53 -8.41 -12.48
C GLU A 72 10.76 -9.13 -11.91
N ARG A 73 11.49 -8.50 -10.99
CA ARG A 73 12.67 -9.12 -10.38
C ARG A 73 12.31 -10.36 -9.57
N PRO A 74 12.98 -11.51 -9.81
CA PRO A 74 12.73 -12.75 -9.07
C PRO A 74 12.87 -12.60 -7.56
N SER A 75 13.81 -11.77 -7.09
CA SER A 75 14.02 -11.48 -5.67
C SER A 75 12.79 -10.83 -5.03
N LEU A 76 12.19 -9.83 -5.68
CA LEU A 76 10.99 -9.17 -5.17
C LEU A 76 9.77 -10.07 -5.23
N LEU A 77 9.62 -10.84 -6.28
CA LEU A 77 8.55 -11.85 -6.39
C LEU A 77 8.62 -12.88 -5.26
N LYS A 78 9.82 -13.35 -4.94
CA LYS A 78 10.04 -14.32 -3.86
C LYS A 78 9.71 -13.72 -2.49
N VAL A 79 10.27 -12.56 -2.15
CA VAL A 79 10.08 -11.93 -0.84
C VAL A 79 8.64 -11.47 -0.63
N SER A 80 7.99 -10.97 -1.65
CA SER A 80 6.57 -10.57 -1.59
C SER A 80 5.60 -11.75 -1.67
N ALA A 81 6.07 -12.99 -1.79
CA ALA A 81 5.25 -14.16 -2.06
C ALA A 81 4.30 -13.96 -3.26
N SER A 82 4.83 -13.36 -4.32
CA SER A 82 4.10 -12.95 -5.53
C SER A 82 3.00 -11.89 -5.34
N ALA A 83 2.84 -11.32 -4.14
CA ALA A 83 1.84 -10.29 -3.85
C ALA A 83 2.01 -9.04 -4.72
N ILE A 84 3.24 -8.74 -5.16
CA ILE A 84 3.54 -7.63 -6.07
C ILE A 84 2.73 -7.68 -7.38
N LYS A 85 2.36 -8.85 -7.85
CA LYS A 85 1.55 -9.00 -9.07
C LYS A 85 0.11 -8.52 -8.89
N TRP A 86 -0.38 -8.51 -7.66
CA TRP A 86 -1.76 -8.27 -7.30
C TRP A 86 -1.99 -6.95 -6.57
N THR A 87 -0.91 -6.28 -6.16
CA THR A 87 -0.96 -5.03 -5.40
C THR A 87 -0.70 -3.84 -6.30
N PHE A 88 -1.55 -2.82 -6.20
CA PHE A 88 -1.27 -1.54 -6.84
C PHE A 88 -0.21 -0.80 -6.03
N VAL A 89 0.92 -0.51 -6.65
CA VAL A 89 2.03 0.21 -6.01
C VAL A 89 2.32 1.49 -6.77
N LYS A 90 2.40 2.60 -6.03
CA LYS A 90 2.83 3.91 -6.53
C LYS A 90 4.12 4.31 -5.83
N VAL A 91 5.10 4.72 -6.60
CA VAL A 91 6.36 5.28 -6.08
C VAL A 91 6.27 6.81 -6.12
N VAL A 92 6.61 7.44 -5.01
CA VAL A 92 6.63 8.90 -4.83
C VAL A 92 8.01 9.31 -4.35
N ARG A 93 8.53 10.43 -4.85
CA ARG A 93 9.90 10.86 -4.56
C ARG A 93 10.09 11.46 -3.17
N THR A 94 9.09 12.16 -2.66
CA THR A 94 9.19 12.88 -1.39
C THR A 94 7.99 12.62 -0.49
N THR A 95 8.23 12.65 0.80
CA THR A 95 7.19 12.51 1.82
C THR A 95 6.15 13.62 1.72
N SER A 96 6.60 14.87 1.49
CA SER A 96 5.71 16.02 1.32
C SER A 96 4.75 15.82 0.15
N ALA A 97 5.26 15.42 -1.02
CA ALA A 97 4.43 15.17 -2.19
C ALA A 97 3.42 14.03 -1.96
N CYS A 98 3.82 13.02 -1.18
CA CYS A 98 2.92 11.93 -0.80
C CYS A 98 1.77 12.44 0.08
N PHE A 99 2.06 13.20 1.12
CA PHE A 99 1.05 13.74 2.03
C PHE A 99 0.12 14.73 1.32
N GLU A 100 0.64 15.64 0.52
CA GLU A 100 -0.18 16.56 -0.27
C GLU A 100 -1.14 15.83 -1.20
N HIS A 101 -0.67 14.75 -1.83
CA HIS A 101 -1.52 13.91 -2.67
C HIS A 101 -2.63 13.23 -1.87
N LEU A 102 -2.31 12.68 -0.70
CA LEU A 102 -3.28 12.03 0.16
C LEU A 102 -4.33 13.00 0.70
N GLU A 103 -3.91 14.19 1.16
CA GLU A 103 -4.80 15.24 1.65
C GLU A 103 -5.76 15.73 0.58
N ARG A 104 -5.27 15.97 -0.65
CA ARG A 104 -6.12 16.36 -1.79
C ARG A 104 -7.18 15.32 -2.13
N HIS A 105 -6.93 14.05 -1.80
CA HIS A 105 -7.91 12.97 -2.02
C HIS A 105 -8.73 12.63 -0.77
N GLY A 106 -8.65 13.47 0.27
CA GLY A 106 -9.47 13.33 1.48
C GLY A 106 -9.01 12.26 2.46
N PHE A 107 -7.75 11.81 2.39
CA PHE A 107 -7.18 10.86 3.34
C PHE A 107 -6.60 11.55 4.56
N ALA A 108 -6.91 11.05 5.74
CA ALA A 108 -6.24 11.41 6.99
C ALA A 108 -5.04 10.50 7.21
N SER A 109 -3.90 11.06 7.62
CA SER A 109 -2.67 10.31 7.84
C SER A 109 -2.54 9.81 9.28
N ILE A 110 -2.16 8.54 9.41
CA ILE A 110 -1.81 7.90 10.68
C ILE A 110 -0.38 7.40 10.56
N VAL A 111 0.49 7.83 11.46
CA VAL A 111 1.91 7.43 11.46
C VAL A 111 2.15 6.44 12.58
N THR A 112 2.81 5.32 12.25
CA THR A 112 3.30 4.35 13.21
C THR A 112 4.80 4.50 13.39
N ARG A 113 5.28 4.38 14.62
CA ARG A 113 6.72 4.39 14.94
C ARG A 113 6.99 3.59 16.22
N PRO A 114 8.24 3.13 16.42
CA PRO A 114 8.62 2.46 17.66
C PRO A 114 8.38 3.36 18.88
N SER A 115 7.92 2.77 19.99
CA SER A 115 7.55 3.48 21.22
C SER A 115 8.72 4.04 22.04
N ILE A 116 9.97 3.84 21.60
CA ILE A 116 11.20 4.26 22.29
C ILE A 116 11.44 5.78 22.21
N TRP A 117 10.65 6.50 21.44
CA TRP A 117 10.79 7.95 21.31
C TRP A 117 9.91 8.70 22.29
N PRO A 118 10.40 9.79 22.92
CA PRO A 118 9.57 10.58 23.84
C PRO A 118 8.29 10.99 23.15
N SER A 119 7.19 10.87 23.89
CA SER A 119 5.84 11.14 23.41
C SER A 119 5.72 12.53 22.78
N ILE A 120 5.50 12.58 21.47
CA ILE A 120 5.01 13.81 20.85
C ILE A 120 3.57 14.02 21.33
N PRO A 121 3.21 15.24 21.77
CA PRO A 121 1.84 15.56 22.15
C PRO A 121 0.89 15.13 21.02
N ARG A 122 -0.13 14.36 21.37
CA ARG A 122 -1.17 13.99 20.40
C ARG A 122 -1.76 15.28 19.86
N ARG A 123 -1.61 15.52 18.56
CA ARG A 123 -2.42 16.53 17.88
C ARG A 123 -3.88 16.16 18.15
N THR A 124 -4.58 17.03 18.88
CA THR A 124 -6.01 16.90 19.12
C THR A 124 -6.71 16.76 17.76
N ARG A 125 -7.45 15.67 17.59
CA ARG A 125 -8.34 15.49 16.44
C ARG A 125 -9.23 16.73 16.32
N PRO A 126 -9.40 17.33 15.13
CA PRO A 126 -10.53 18.21 14.92
C PRO A 126 -11.80 17.40 15.24
N ARG A 127 -12.64 17.90 16.12
CA ARG A 127 -13.96 17.31 16.39
C ARG A 127 -14.68 17.20 15.04
N ALA A 128 -15.09 16.00 14.69
CA ALA A 128 -16.03 15.81 13.60
C ALA A 128 -17.24 16.71 13.88
N HIS A 129 -17.50 17.65 13.01
CA HIS A 129 -18.78 18.36 13.01
C HIS A 129 -19.86 17.31 12.75
N THR A 130 -20.62 17.00 13.78
CA THR A 130 -21.89 16.29 13.62
C THR A 130 -22.85 17.29 12.98
N PRO A 131 -23.41 17.02 11.80
CA PRO A 131 -24.50 17.84 11.29
C PRO A 131 -25.67 17.70 12.25
N GLN A 132 -26.09 18.79 12.86
CA GLN A 132 -27.38 18.80 13.54
C GLN A 132 -28.49 18.73 12.48
N LEU A 133 -29.35 17.74 12.66
CA LEU A 133 -30.62 17.63 11.95
C LEU A 133 -31.53 18.79 12.30
#